data_2b42c0bf932fc30bc4a863ef20ca3573
#
_entry.id   2b42c0bf932fc30bc4a863ef20ca3573
#
_cell.length_a   1.000
_cell.length_b   1.000
_cell.length_c   1.000
_cell.angle_alpha   90.00
_cell.angle_beta   90.00
_cell.angle_gamma   90.00
#
_symmetry.space_group_name_H-M   'P 1'
#
loop_
_entity.id
_entity.type
_entity.pdbx_description
1 polymer ?
#
loop_
_entity_poly.entity_id
_entity_poly.type
_entity_poly.pdbx_seq_one_letter_code
_entity_poly.pdbx_strand_id
1 'polypeptide(L)'
;MKVLAGTSNSRLCENIARQLKLKLVNSNIKRFADGEVYIEINENIRGNSIFVVQSTSNPANDNLMELLICIDALRRSSAKNITAVIPYFGYARQDRKVVPRTAISAKLVSNLITNAGANRILSVDLHAGQIQGFFDIPVDNLFSTPIFAKHIKRKLRINNLICVAPDVGGVERARSLGRRINVSIAIIDKRRPAPGKSEVMNIVGNIKNKNCVIVDDIIDSGGTIVNAAKALKDKDAKDIYVYITHAVLSGQAVEKIEKSQIKKLITTDTIDNSKKIRESKKIEIISMAPIISEAMKRIANSTSVSSLFK
;
A
#
# COMPACT_ATOMS: atom_id res chain seq x y z
N MET A 1 23.62 -1.10 -8.96
CA MET A 1 22.40 -1.11 -8.11
C MET A 1 22.54 -2.18 -7.04
N LYS A 2 22.28 -1.84 -5.78
CA LYS A 2 22.20 -2.77 -4.64
C LYS A 2 20.89 -2.53 -3.85
N VAL A 3 20.47 -3.49 -3.06
CA VAL A 3 19.21 -3.45 -2.28
C VAL A 3 19.52 -3.66 -0.82
N LEU A 4 19.20 -2.67 0.02
CA LEU A 4 19.22 -2.77 1.47
C LEU A 4 17.81 -3.11 1.96
N ALA A 5 17.68 -4.16 2.75
CA ALA A 5 16.42 -4.53 3.38
C ALA A 5 16.31 -3.90 4.77
N GLY A 6 15.22 -3.18 5.02
CA GLY A 6 14.78 -2.88 6.38
C GLY A 6 14.06 -4.07 7.00
N THR A 7 13.68 -3.94 8.27
CA THR A 7 13.14 -5.06 9.06
C THR A 7 11.62 -5.21 8.95
N SER A 8 10.91 -4.20 8.46
CA SER A 8 9.43 -4.21 8.44
C SER A 8 8.80 -5.28 7.56
N ASN A 9 9.52 -5.75 6.51
CA ASN A 9 8.99 -6.75 5.57
C ASN A 9 10.12 -7.52 4.85
N SER A 10 10.83 -8.35 5.58
CA SER A 10 11.96 -9.14 5.06
C SER A 10 11.55 -10.03 3.88
N ARG A 11 10.36 -10.63 3.92
CA ARG A 11 9.84 -11.50 2.87
C ARG A 11 9.67 -10.77 1.53
N LEU A 12 9.15 -9.56 1.54
CA LEU A 12 9.04 -8.73 0.34
C LEU A 12 10.42 -8.36 -0.19
N CYS A 13 11.36 -7.98 0.69
CA CYS A 13 12.74 -7.65 0.32
C CYS A 13 13.45 -8.83 -0.36
N GLU A 14 13.34 -10.05 0.19
CA GLU A 14 13.88 -11.26 -0.40
C GLU A 14 13.24 -11.56 -1.76
N ASN A 15 11.93 -11.41 -1.90
CA ASN A 15 11.24 -11.60 -3.17
C ASN A 15 11.70 -10.58 -4.22
N ILE A 16 11.88 -9.32 -3.86
CA ILE A 16 12.44 -8.29 -4.74
C ILE A 16 13.86 -8.66 -5.16
N ALA A 17 14.74 -9.03 -4.23
CA ALA A 17 16.11 -9.40 -4.51
C ALA A 17 16.17 -10.61 -5.47
N ARG A 18 15.32 -11.62 -5.26
CA ARG A 18 15.18 -12.80 -6.13
C ARG A 18 14.75 -12.40 -7.55
N GLN A 19 13.76 -11.52 -7.71
CA GLN A 19 13.31 -11.01 -9.02
C GLN A 19 14.41 -10.22 -9.73
N LEU A 20 15.22 -9.49 -8.98
CA LEU A 20 16.36 -8.72 -9.50
C LEU A 20 17.59 -9.57 -9.76
N LYS A 21 17.63 -10.83 -9.32
CA LYS A 21 18.80 -11.71 -9.30
C LYS A 21 19.99 -11.07 -8.57
N LEU A 22 19.72 -10.37 -7.47
CA LEU A 22 20.70 -9.71 -6.61
C LEU A 22 20.72 -10.33 -5.22
N LYS A 23 21.83 -10.18 -4.53
CA LYS A 23 21.92 -10.38 -3.09
C LYS A 23 21.54 -9.09 -2.38
N LEU A 24 20.90 -9.21 -1.22
CA LEU A 24 20.68 -8.06 -0.33
C LEU A 24 22.03 -7.57 0.19
N VAL A 25 22.12 -6.26 0.47
CA VAL A 25 23.28 -5.67 1.14
C VAL A 25 23.49 -6.36 2.47
N ASN A 26 24.73 -6.79 2.73
CA ASN A 26 25.09 -7.35 4.01
C ASN A 26 25.08 -6.25 5.07
N SER A 27 24.10 -6.29 5.96
CA SER A 27 23.89 -5.31 7.01
C SER A 27 23.32 -5.96 8.25
N ASN A 28 23.60 -5.35 9.40
CA ASN A 28 23.06 -5.75 10.69
C ASN A 28 22.19 -4.61 11.23
N ILE A 29 20.88 -4.81 11.27
CA ILE A 29 19.94 -3.86 11.86
C ILE A 29 19.43 -4.48 13.16
N LYS A 30 19.67 -3.80 14.26
CA LYS A 30 19.29 -4.23 15.60
C LYS A 30 18.77 -3.07 16.44
N ARG A 31 18.22 -3.39 17.58
CA ARG A 31 17.84 -2.40 18.59
C ARG A 31 18.72 -2.54 19.82
N PHE A 32 19.07 -1.41 20.41
CA PHE A 32 19.68 -1.38 21.75
C PHE A 32 18.62 -1.74 22.81
N ALA A 33 19.06 -1.91 24.06
CA ALA A 33 18.18 -2.30 25.16
C ALA A 33 17.09 -1.25 25.47
N ASP A 34 17.36 0.01 25.17
CA ASP A 34 16.43 1.15 25.29
C ASP A 34 15.50 1.32 24.08
N GLY A 35 15.68 0.49 23.03
CA GLY A 35 14.86 0.48 21.82
C GLY A 35 15.41 1.31 20.66
N GLU A 36 16.52 2.04 20.84
CA GLU A 36 17.15 2.79 19.74
C GLU A 36 17.60 1.87 18.62
N VAL A 37 17.39 2.32 17.37
CA VAL A 37 17.79 1.58 16.18
C VAL A 37 19.26 1.77 15.89
N TYR A 38 19.94 0.68 15.63
CA TYR A 38 21.33 0.64 15.17
C TYR A 38 21.41 -0.08 13.84
N ILE A 39 22.18 0.47 12.88
CA ILE A 39 22.52 -0.19 11.63
C ILE A 39 24.03 -0.21 11.43
N GLU A 40 24.53 -1.33 10.92
CA GLU A 40 25.89 -1.52 10.44
C GLU A 40 25.86 -2.12 9.03
N ILE A 41 26.56 -1.47 8.10
CA ILE A 41 26.69 -1.94 6.71
C ILE A 41 28.01 -2.66 6.57
N ASN A 42 27.96 -3.99 6.36
CA ASN A 42 29.12 -4.89 6.42
C ASN A 42 29.73 -5.15 5.03
N GLU A 43 29.51 -4.26 4.06
CA GLU A 43 30.12 -4.32 2.75
C GLU A 43 30.36 -2.95 2.15
N ASN A 44 31.26 -2.88 1.16
CA ASN A 44 31.50 -1.62 0.46
C ASN A 44 30.35 -1.26 -0.47
N ILE A 45 29.73 -0.10 -0.21
CA ILE A 45 28.63 0.45 -1.00
C ILE A 45 28.97 1.77 -1.68
N ARG A 46 30.22 2.27 -1.50
CA ARG A 46 30.67 3.55 -2.06
C ARG A 46 30.41 3.63 -3.56
N GLY A 47 29.84 4.73 -4.03
CA GLY A 47 29.58 4.96 -5.46
C GLY A 47 28.45 4.14 -6.06
N ASN A 48 27.76 3.27 -5.27
CA ASN A 48 26.63 2.50 -5.76
C ASN A 48 25.31 3.26 -5.61
N SER A 49 24.35 2.99 -6.52
CA SER A 49 22.95 3.36 -6.33
C SER A 49 22.27 2.32 -5.45
N ILE A 50 21.74 2.75 -4.31
CA ILE A 50 21.13 1.87 -3.29
C ILE A 50 19.63 2.10 -3.23
N PHE A 51 18.88 1.00 -3.22
CA PHE A 51 17.45 0.99 -2.94
C PHE A 51 17.24 0.46 -1.53
N VAL A 52 16.78 1.30 -0.60
CA VAL A 52 16.42 0.88 0.75
C VAL A 52 14.93 0.57 0.79
N VAL A 53 14.58 -0.68 1.10
CA VAL A 53 13.19 -1.15 1.10
C VAL A 53 12.69 -1.24 2.54
N GLN A 54 11.75 -0.37 2.90
CA GLN A 54 11.16 -0.33 4.24
C GLN A 54 9.74 0.23 4.20
N SER A 55 8.74 -0.55 4.58
CA SER A 55 7.38 -0.05 4.81
C SER A 55 7.29 0.65 6.17
N THR A 56 6.67 1.83 6.19
CA THR A 56 6.44 2.58 7.44
C THR A 56 5.10 2.22 8.07
N SER A 57 4.78 0.91 8.09
CA SER A 57 3.62 0.31 8.74
C SER A 57 3.82 0.17 10.25
N ASN A 58 2.82 -0.37 10.94
CA ASN A 58 2.92 -0.59 12.40
C ASN A 58 4.05 -1.59 12.75
N PRO A 59 4.92 -1.25 13.74
CA PRO A 59 4.99 -0.02 14.53
C PRO A 59 5.55 1.16 13.71
N ALA A 60 4.67 2.12 13.38
CA ALA A 60 4.95 3.12 12.35
C ALA A 60 6.12 4.05 12.71
N ASN A 61 6.22 4.48 13.97
CA ASN A 61 7.30 5.36 14.43
C ASN A 61 8.64 4.66 14.35
N ASP A 62 8.71 3.41 14.77
CA ASP A 62 9.92 2.60 14.77
C ASP A 62 10.41 2.32 13.35
N ASN A 63 9.47 1.92 12.46
CA ASN A 63 9.80 1.64 11.07
C ASN A 63 10.18 2.89 10.29
N LEU A 64 9.60 4.05 10.63
CA LEU A 64 10.01 5.33 10.06
C LEU A 64 11.41 5.71 10.54
N MET A 65 11.67 5.66 11.84
CA MET A 65 12.99 5.99 12.38
C MET A 65 14.07 5.05 11.82
N GLU A 66 13.79 3.75 11.71
CA GLU A 66 14.70 2.79 11.07
C GLU A 66 15.02 3.18 9.62
N LEU A 67 14.01 3.58 8.84
CA LEU A 67 14.22 4.07 7.48
C LEU A 67 15.15 5.28 7.44
N LEU A 68 14.92 6.27 8.31
CA LEU A 68 15.75 7.49 8.37
C LEU A 68 17.20 7.18 8.72
N ILE A 69 17.42 6.31 9.70
CA ILE A 69 18.76 5.89 10.13
C ILE A 69 19.45 5.08 9.04
N CYS A 70 18.72 4.20 8.31
CA CYS A 70 19.26 3.48 7.17
C CYS A 70 19.72 4.44 6.06
N ILE A 71 18.92 5.47 5.75
CA ILE A 71 19.27 6.47 4.73
C ILE A 71 20.51 7.26 5.15
N ASP A 72 20.61 7.70 6.40
CA ASP A 72 21.78 8.42 6.91
C ASP A 72 23.05 7.56 6.86
N ALA A 73 22.96 6.29 7.28
CA ALA A 73 24.08 5.35 7.20
C ALA A 73 24.56 5.15 5.76
N LEU A 74 23.65 4.99 4.78
CA LEU A 74 23.98 4.89 3.36
C LEU A 74 24.66 6.16 2.83
N ARG A 75 24.16 7.33 3.22
CA ARG A 75 24.75 8.64 2.87
C ARG A 75 26.16 8.76 3.41
N ARG A 76 26.38 8.44 4.69
CA ARG A 76 27.71 8.47 5.33
C ARG A 76 28.68 7.45 4.74
N SER A 77 28.15 6.33 4.23
CA SER A 77 28.93 5.31 3.51
C SER A 77 29.19 5.67 2.05
N SER A 78 28.92 6.92 1.63
CA SER A 78 29.15 7.45 0.28
C SER A 78 28.39 6.71 -0.82
N ALA A 79 27.16 6.29 -0.58
CA ALA A 79 26.27 5.83 -1.66
C ALA A 79 26.10 6.96 -2.68
N LYS A 80 26.08 6.61 -3.99
CA LYS A 80 25.93 7.60 -5.09
C LYS A 80 24.51 8.17 -5.13
N ASN A 81 23.52 7.29 -5.04
CA ASN A 81 22.10 7.64 -5.01
C ASN A 81 21.38 6.73 -4.04
N ILE A 82 20.44 7.28 -3.29
CA ILE A 82 19.61 6.55 -2.33
C ILE A 82 18.14 6.69 -2.76
N THR A 83 17.53 5.59 -3.18
CA THR A 83 16.09 5.53 -3.45
C THR A 83 15.41 4.86 -2.26
N ALA A 84 14.54 5.60 -1.56
CA ALA A 84 13.70 5.03 -0.52
C ALA A 84 12.48 4.33 -1.17
N VAL A 85 12.47 3.00 -1.11
CA VAL A 85 11.36 2.16 -1.55
C VAL A 85 10.46 1.92 -0.35
N ILE A 86 9.31 2.59 -0.35
CA ILE A 86 8.37 2.58 0.77
C ILE A 86 7.06 1.96 0.29
N PRO A 87 6.94 0.60 0.30
CA PRO A 87 5.75 -0.08 -0.23
C PRO A 87 4.46 0.40 0.44
N TYR A 88 4.48 0.67 1.74
CA TYR A 88 3.41 1.35 2.45
C TYR A 88 3.96 2.62 3.11
N PHE A 89 3.44 3.77 2.69
CA PHE A 89 3.78 5.07 3.26
C PHE A 89 2.85 5.39 4.43
N GLY A 90 3.34 5.25 5.65
CA GLY A 90 2.63 5.60 6.86
C GLY A 90 2.38 7.11 6.97
N TYR A 91 1.42 7.51 7.81
CA TYR A 91 0.96 8.90 7.96
C TYR A 91 0.29 9.51 6.71
N ALA A 92 0.19 8.80 5.60
CA ALA A 92 -0.41 9.27 4.35
C ALA A 92 -1.86 9.78 4.49
N ARG A 93 -2.62 9.26 5.46
CA ARG A 93 -4.00 9.68 5.73
C ARG A 93 -4.13 11.08 6.36
N GLN A 94 -3.00 11.68 6.79
CA GLN A 94 -2.92 13.02 7.34
C GLN A 94 -2.25 13.97 6.32
N ASP A 95 -2.85 14.02 5.12
CA ASP A 95 -2.36 14.78 3.96
C ASP A 95 -2.88 16.22 3.91
N ARG A 96 -3.85 16.56 4.76
CA ARG A 96 -4.48 17.88 4.87
C ARG A 96 -5.02 18.12 6.26
N LYS A 97 -5.27 19.39 6.58
CA LYS A 97 -5.97 19.77 7.82
C LYS A 97 -7.47 19.52 7.64
N VAL A 98 -8.02 18.55 8.34
CA VAL A 98 -9.47 18.27 8.36
C VAL A 98 -10.18 19.16 9.38
N VAL A 99 -9.49 19.49 10.48
CA VAL A 99 -9.95 20.42 11.51
C VAL A 99 -8.83 21.44 11.84
N PRO A 100 -9.17 22.61 12.38
CA PRO A 100 -8.18 23.62 12.78
C PRO A 100 -7.12 23.05 13.74
N ARG A 101 -5.87 23.56 13.64
CA ARG A 101 -4.76 23.27 14.57
C ARG A 101 -4.28 21.80 14.54
N THR A 102 -4.49 21.09 13.43
CA THR A 102 -3.93 19.75 13.22
C THR A 102 -2.71 19.78 12.33
N ALA A 103 -1.87 18.75 12.47
CA ALA A 103 -0.69 18.58 11.64
C ALA A 103 -1.06 18.13 10.21
N ILE A 104 -0.13 18.33 9.27
CA ILE A 104 -0.08 17.63 7.99
C ILE A 104 1.09 16.63 8.08
N SER A 105 0.85 15.49 8.74
CA SER A 105 1.93 14.57 9.10
C SER A 105 2.58 13.94 7.87
N ALA A 106 1.85 13.78 6.77
CA ALA A 106 2.41 13.31 5.50
C ALA A 106 3.52 14.26 4.98
N LYS A 107 3.33 15.59 5.09
CA LYS A 107 4.37 16.57 4.71
C LYS A 107 5.57 16.52 5.66
N LEU A 108 5.34 16.41 6.96
CA LEU A 108 6.42 16.28 7.94
C LEU A 108 7.29 15.05 7.64
N VAL A 109 6.67 13.89 7.44
CA VAL A 109 7.37 12.63 7.13
C VAL A 109 8.14 12.74 5.81
N SER A 110 7.54 13.37 4.78
CA SER A 110 8.23 13.62 3.50
C SER A 110 9.49 14.46 3.69
N ASN A 111 9.42 15.52 4.48
CA ASN A 111 10.59 16.36 4.79
C ASN A 111 11.67 15.59 5.54
N LEU A 112 11.30 14.77 6.53
CA LEU A 112 12.27 13.97 7.30
C LEU A 112 13.03 12.99 6.39
N ILE A 113 12.34 12.29 5.48
CA ILE A 113 12.97 11.35 4.55
C ILE A 113 13.91 12.07 3.56
N THR A 114 13.49 13.22 3.04
CA THR A 114 14.32 14.03 2.14
C THR A 114 15.57 14.54 2.87
N ASN A 115 15.42 15.09 4.08
CA ASN A 115 16.53 15.63 4.88
C ASN A 115 17.50 14.55 5.35
N ALA A 116 17.02 13.31 5.59
CA ALA A 116 17.90 12.19 5.89
C ALA A 116 18.87 11.87 4.74
N GLY A 117 18.49 12.20 3.48
CA GLY A 117 19.37 12.07 2.32
C GLY A 117 18.85 11.18 1.20
N ALA A 118 17.56 10.87 1.19
CA ALA A 118 16.96 10.20 0.03
C ALA A 118 17.00 11.11 -1.21
N ASN A 119 17.33 10.54 -2.37
CA ASN A 119 17.35 11.25 -3.67
C ASN A 119 16.08 10.98 -4.50
N ARG A 120 15.34 9.95 -4.17
CA ARG A 120 14.11 9.51 -4.85
C ARG A 120 13.25 8.68 -3.92
N ILE A 121 11.95 8.74 -4.14
CA ILE A 121 10.97 7.88 -3.48
C ILE A 121 10.36 6.94 -4.50
N LEU A 122 10.16 5.69 -4.12
CA LEU A 122 9.34 4.70 -4.83
C LEU A 122 8.30 4.17 -3.84
N SER A 123 7.03 4.41 -4.09
CA SER A 123 5.94 3.97 -3.22
C SER A 123 4.83 3.28 -4.02
N VAL A 124 3.87 2.68 -3.32
CA VAL A 124 2.73 2.01 -3.95
C VAL A 124 1.44 2.63 -3.44
N ASP A 125 0.52 2.97 -4.35
CA ASP A 125 -0.83 3.48 -4.07
C ASP A 125 -0.86 4.48 -2.90
N LEU A 126 -0.15 5.58 -3.03
CA LEU A 126 -0.23 6.69 -2.06
C LEU A 126 -1.69 7.06 -1.82
N HIS A 127 -2.08 7.22 -0.55
CA HIS A 127 -3.45 7.51 -0.14
C HIS A 127 -4.07 8.67 -0.92
N ALA A 128 -3.30 9.70 -1.20
CA ALA A 128 -3.70 10.84 -2.00
C ALA A 128 -2.58 11.21 -2.99
N GLY A 129 -2.94 11.48 -4.24
CA GLY A 129 -1.98 11.77 -5.31
C GLY A 129 -1.13 13.01 -5.05
N GLN A 130 -1.66 14.01 -4.33
CA GLN A 130 -0.95 15.23 -3.96
C GLN A 130 0.23 15.01 -3.01
N ILE A 131 0.32 13.86 -2.32
CA ILE A 131 1.46 13.53 -1.45
C ILE A 131 2.78 13.52 -2.24
N GLN A 132 2.74 13.21 -3.54
CA GLN A 132 3.90 13.31 -4.41
C GLN A 132 4.50 14.72 -4.42
N GLY A 133 3.67 15.75 -4.34
CA GLY A 133 4.09 17.15 -4.25
C GLY A 133 4.58 17.59 -2.86
N PHE A 134 4.56 16.72 -1.86
CA PHE A 134 5.14 17.02 -0.55
C PHE A 134 6.64 16.77 -0.49
N PHE A 135 7.17 16.05 -1.46
CA PHE A 135 8.61 15.80 -1.59
C PHE A 135 9.24 16.79 -2.54
N ASP A 136 10.40 17.29 -2.20
CA ASP A 136 11.24 18.13 -3.06
C ASP A 136 12.20 17.28 -3.94
N ILE A 137 12.01 15.96 -3.94
CA ILE A 137 12.72 14.97 -4.72
C ILE A 137 11.74 14.15 -5.58
N PRO A 138 12.19 13.50 -6.67
CA PRO A 138 11.30 12.71 -7.51
C PRO A 138 10.59 11.59 -6.76
N VAL A 139 9.30 11.42 -7.07
CA VAL A 139 8.44 10.36 -6.50
C VAL A 139 7.84 9.53 -7.62
N ASP A 140 8.09 8.23 -7.59
CA ASP A 140 7.40 7.24 -8.43
C ASP A 140 6.34 6.53 -7.59
N ASN A 141 5.07 6.81 -7.87
CA ASN A 141 3.94 6.14 -7.24
C ASN A 141 3.47 4.99 -8.14
N LEU A 142 3.71 3.76 -7.71
CA LEU A 142 3.23 2.56 -8.40
C LEU A 142 1.77 2.28 -8.05
N PHE A 143 1.09 1.49 -8.90
CA PHE A 143 -0.30 1.12 -8.69
C PHE A 143 -0.46 -0.41 -8.62
N SER A 144 -1.29 -0.89 -7.70
CA SER A 144 -1.65 -2.30 -7.57
C SER A 144 -2.69 -2.74 -8.62
N THR A 145 -3.41 -1.80 -9.23
CA THR A 145 -4.49 -2.05 -10.18
C THR A 145 -4.16 -3.06 -11.29
N PRO A 146 -2.97 -3.04 -11.94
CA PRO A 146 -2.61 -4.05 -12.94
C PRO A 146 -2.54 -5.48 -12.39
N ILE A 147 -2.02 -5.62 -11.17
CA ILE A 147 -1.92 -6.93 -10.50
C ILE A 147 -3.31 -7.42 -10.11
N PHE A 148 -4.16 -6.55 -9.58
CA PHE A 148 -5.55 -6.87 -9.26
C PHE A 148 -6.33 -7.28 -10.51
N ALA A 149 -6.23 -6.53 -11.61
CA ALA A 149 -6.88 -6.87 -12.87
C ALA A 149 -6.44 -8.25 -13.39
N LYS A 150 -5.12 -8.54 -13.32
CA LYS A 150 -4.58 -9.85 -13.72
C LYS A 150 -5.12 -10.97 -12.84
N HIS A 151 -5.21 -10.74 -11.53
CA HIS A 151 -5.74 -11.71 -10.58
C HIS A 151 -7.22 -11.99 -10.85
N ILE A 152 -8.04 -10.94 -11.03
CA ILE A 152 -9.48 -11.07 -11.35
C ILE A 152 -9.67 -11.89 -12.61
N LYS A 153 -9.01 -11.54 -13.72
CA LYS A 153 -9.13 -12.22 -15.00
C LYS A 153 -8.70 -13.69 -14.97
N ARG A 154 -7.68 -14.03 -14.18
CA ARG A 154 -7.11 -15.38 -14.14
C ARG A 154 -7.77 -16.30 -13.12
N LYS A 155 -8.00 -15.81 -11.90
CA LYS A 155 -8.44 -16.64 -10.78
C LYS A 155 -9.93 -16.56 -10.48
N LEU A 156 -10.53 -15.37 -10.53
CA LEU A 156 -11.95 -15.27 -10.23
C LEU A 156 -12.82 -15.82 -11.36
N ARG A 157 -12.45 -15.58 -12.63
CA ARG A 157 -13.21 -16.02 -13.83
C ARG A 157 -14.73 -15.87 -13.67
N ILE A 158 -15.16 -14.78 -13.02
CA ILE A 158 -16.56 -14.56 -12.62
C ILE A 158 -17.22 -13.66 -13.66
N ASN A 159 -18.38 -14.05 -14.12
CA ASN A 159 -19.23 -13.24 -14.98
C ASN A 159 -20.05 -12.24 -14.15
N ASN A 160 -20.59 -11.23 -14.82
CA ASN A 160 -21.49 -10.24 -14.23
C ASN A 160 -20.84 -9.47 -13.06
N LEU A 161 -19.60 -8.97 -13.27
CA LEU A 161 -18.86 -8.16 -12.31
C LEU A 161 -19.23 -6.68 -12.40
N ILE A 162 -19.12 -6.00 -11.27
CA ILE A 162 -19.14 -4.54 -11.17
C ILE A 162 -18.07 -4.09 -10.14
N CYS A 163 -17.28 -3.06 -10.47
CA CYS A 163 -16.38 -2.46 -9.50
C CYS A 163 -17.12 -1.48 -8.61
N VAL A 164 -16.80 -1.47 -7.30
CA VAL A 164 -17.49 -0.63 -6.33
C VAL A 164 -16.46 0.25 -5.60
N ALA A 165 -16.69 1.56 -5.66
CA ALA A 165 -16.00 2.51 -4.79
C ALA A 165 -16.69 2.51 -3.42
N PRO A 166 -15.98 2.25 -2.31
CA PRO A 166 -16.58 2.23 -0.97
C PRO A 166 -16.94 3.63 -0.44
N ASP A 167 -16.47 4.67 -1.09
CA ASP A 167 -16.80 6.07 -0.89
C ASP A 167 -16.42 6.92 -2.11
N VAL A 168 -16.68 8.23 -2.06
CA VAL A 168 -16.39 9.16 -3.17
C VAL A 168 -14.88 9.26 -3.44
N GLY A 169 -14.03 9.15 -2.42
CA GLY A 169 -12.56 9.20 -2.57
C GLY A 169 -12.00 8.01 -3.38
N GLY A 170 -12.65 6.86 -3.31
CA GLY A 170 -12.26 5.64 -4.05
C GLY A 170 -12.72 5.57 -5.50
N VAL A 171 -13.49 6.54 -6.01
CA VAL A 171 -14.11 6.48 -7.35
C VAL A 171 -13.08 6.33 -8.47
N GLU A 172 -11.99 7.09 -8.43
CA GLU A 172 -10.97 7.00 -9.49
C GLU A 172 -10.27 5.64 -9.50
N ARG A 173 -10.04 5.06 -8.33
CA ARG A 173 -9.45 3.73 -8.17
C ARG A 173 -10.40 2.65 -8.72
N ALA A 174 -11.69 2.72 -8.39
CA ALA A 174 -12.71 1.82 -8.92
C ALA A 174 -12.84 1.94 -10.44
N ARG A 175 -12.79 3.17 -10.99
CA ARG A 175 -12.82 3.45 -12.41
C ARG A 175 -11.60 2.88 -13.14
N SER A 176 -10.41 3.06 -12.57
CA SER A 176 -9.16 2.51 -13.12
C SER A 176 -9.21 0.98 -13.22
N LEU A 177 -9.66 0.30 -12.16
CA LEU A 177 -9.81 -1.15 -12.18
C LEU A 177 -10.91 -1.58 -13.16
N GLY A 178 -12.07 -0.92 -13.13
CA GLY A 178 -13.21 -1.21 -14.01
C GLY A 178 -12.84 -1.15 -15.50
N ARG A 179 -12.09 -0.12 -15.91
CA ARG A 179 -11.58 0.00 -17.30
C ARG A 179 -10.67 -1.17 -17.67
N ARG A 180 -9.76 -1.58 -16.78
CA ARG A 180 -8.80 -2.67 -17.05
C ARG A 180 -9.47 -4.05 -17.17
N ILE A 181 -10.59 -4.28 -16.50
CA ILE A 181 -11.34 -5.53 -16.57
C ILE A 181 -12.62 -5.43 -17.40
N ASN A 182 -12.87 -4.27 -18.00
CA ASN A 182 -14.02 -3.96 -18.85
C ASN A 182 -15.37 -4.16 -18.15
N VAL A 183 -15.54 -3.52 -16.98
CA VAL A 183 -16.82 -3.55 -16.23
C VAL A 183 -17.21 -2.14 -15.77
N SER A 184 -18.52 -1.96 -15.55
CA SER A 184 -19.06 -0.71 -14.99
C SER A 184 -18.66 -0.53 -13.52
N ILE A 185 -18.91 0.68 -13.01
CA ILE A 185 -18.69 1.01 -11.59
C ILE A 185 -19.99 1.34 -10.88
N ALA A 186 -19.99 1.13 -9.57
CA ALA A 186 -20.96 1.68 -8.62
C ALA A 186 -20.24 2.42 -7.50
N ILE A 187 -20.94 3.31 -6.81
CA ILE A 187 -20.39 4.15 -5.76
C ILE A 187 -21.28 4.03 -4.54
N ILE A 188 -20.67 3.83 -3.36
CA ILE A 188 -21.37 3.92 -2.09
C ILE A 188 -21.22 5.34 -1.58
N ASP A 189 -22.33 6.09 -1.60
CA ASP A 189 -22.42 7.44 -1.02
C ASP A 189 -22.85 7.32 0.44
N LYS A 190 -21.95 7.71 1.34
CA LYS A 190 -22.15 7.67 2.78
C LYS A 190 -22.62 9.02 3.26
N ARG A 191 -23.82 9.08 3.85
CA ARG A 191 -24.37 10.29 4.44
C ARG A 191 -24.65 10.09 5.91
N ARG A 192 -24.17 11.01 6.73
CA ARG A 192 -24.58 11.15 8.13
C ARG A 192 -25.59 12.29 8.21
N PRO A 193 -26.91 12.01 8.31
CA PRO A 193 -27.92 13.04 8.31
C PRO A 193 -27.84 14.00 9.52
N ALA A 194 -27.27 13.54 10.64
CA ALA A 194 -26.98 14.36 11.81
C ALA A 194 -25.96 13.66 12.74
N PRO A 195 -25.25 14.40 13.61
CA PRO A 195 -24.45 13.80 14.67
C PRO A 195 -25.25 12.82 15.51
N GLY A 196 -24.70 11.60 15.72
CA GLY A 196 -25.36 10.56 16.52
C GLY A 196 -26.41 9.70 15.78
N LYS A 197 -26.74 10.01 14.51
CA LYS A 197 -27.59 9.13 13.69
C LYS A 197 -26.77 8.10 12.92
N SER A 198 -27.41 6.94 12.66
CA SER A 198 -26.81 5.87 11.86
C SER A 198 -26.45 6.38 10.47
N GLU A 199 -25.31 5.90 9.95
CA GLU A 199 -24.82 6.20 8.61
C GLU A 199 -25.77 5.59 7.56
N VAL A 200 -26.33 6.42 6.69
CA VAL A 200 -27.13 5.97 5.55
C VAL A 200 -26.20 5.76 4.36
N MET A 201 -26.22 4.56 3.79
CA MET A 201 -25.46 4.23 2.59
C MET A 201 -26.40 4.20 1.39
N ASN A 202 -26.23 5.17 0.49
CA ASN A 202 -26.90 5.17 -0.80
C ASN A 202 -25.97 4.58 -1.86
N ILE A 203 -26.48 3.71 -2.74
CA ILE A 203 -25.68 3.07 -3.78
C ILE A 203 -26.09 3.64 -5.13
N VAL A 204 -25.14 4.28 -5.79
CA VAL A 204 -25.31 4.80 -7.16
C VAL A 204 -24.74 3.78 -8.13
N GLY A 205 -25.60 3.24 -8.99
CA GLY A 205 -25.27 2.17 -9.96
C GLY A 205 -26.08 0.91 -9.74
N ASN A 206 -26.25 0.11 -10.79
CA ASN A 206 -27.03 -1.13 -10.74
C ASN A 206 -26.15 -2.30 -10.29
N ILE A 207 -26.37 -2.77 -9.06
CA ILE A 207 -25.63 -3.87 -8.42
C ILE A 207 -26.46 -5.15 -8.24
N LYS A 208 -27.77 -5.07 -8.51
CA LYS A 208 -28.69 -6.20 -8.30
C LYS A 208 -28.25 -7.43 -9.06
N ASN A 209 -28.15 -8.57 -8.39
CA ASN A 209 -27.69 -9.84 -8.92
C ASN A 209 -26.28 -9.83 -9.54
N LYS A 210 -25.46 -8.81 -9.24
CA LYS A 210 -24.06 -8.72 -9.72
C LYS A 210 -23.08 -9.17 -8.65
N ASN A 211 -21.93 -9.65 -9.13
CA ASN A 211 -20.75 -9.87 -8.27
C ASN A 211 -20.03 -8.53 -8.10
N CYS A 212 -19.89 -8.06 -6.87
CA CYS A 212 -19.32 -6.78 -6.55
C CYS A 212 -17.83 -6.91 -6.18
N VAL A 213 -16.98 -6.10 -6.78
CA VAL A 213 -15.57 -5.96 -6.45
C VAL A 213 -15.35 -4.60 -5.81
N ILE A 214 -15.30 -4.56 -4.48
CA ILE A 214 -14.92 -3.34 -3.75
C ILE A 214 -13.41 -3.16 -3.90
N VAL A 215 -12.98 -1.94 -4.24
CA VAL A 215 -11.56 -1.62 -4.36
C VAL A 215 -11.21 -0.37 -3.57
N ASP A 216 -10.15 -0.46 -2.76
CA ASP A 216 -9.64 0.68 -1.99
C ASP A 216 -8.13 0.57 -1.79
N ASP A 217 -7.49 1.65 -1.27
CA ASP A 217 -6.06 1.64 -0.96
C ASP A 217 -5.76 1.00 0.40
N ILE A 218 -6.55 1.30 1.42
CA ILE A 218 -6.25 0.91 2.80
C ILE A 218 -7.46 0.24 3.46
N ILE A 219 -7.21 -0.88 4.15
CA ILE A 219 -8.11 -1.41 5.16
C ILE A 219 -7.40 -1.38 6.52
N ASP A 220 -8.00 -0.66 7.48
CA ASP A 220 -7.47 -0.54 8.83
C ASP A 220 -8.29 -1.41 9.80
N SER A 221 -9.25 -0.89 10.53
CA SER A 221 -10.10 -1.66 11.46
C SER A 221 -11.16 -2.54 10.80
N GLY A 222 -11.30 -2.46 9.48
CA GLY A 222 -12.23 -3.23 8.65
C GLY A 222 -13.68 -2.73 8.65
N GLY A 223 -14.06 -1.83 9.57
CA GLY A 223 -15.45 -1.41 9.75
C GLY A 223 -16.10 -0.85 8.47
N THR A 224 -15.42 0.07 7.79
CA THR A 224 -15.92 0.70 6.55
C THR A 224 -16.23 -0.34 5.47
N ILE A 225 -15.30 -1.26 5.22
CA ILE A 225 -15.41 -2.27 4.16
C ILE A 225 -16.48 -3.32 4.51
N VAL A 226 -16.56 -3.74 5.78
CA VAL A 226 -17.58 -4.68 6.25
C VAL A 226 -18.98 -4.07 6.14
N ASN A 227 -19.17 -2.81 6.53
CA ASN A 227 -20.44 -2.10 6.38
C ASN A 227 -20.81 -1.89 4.91
N ALA A 228 -19.83 -1.57 4.06
CA ALA A 228 -20.03 -1.47 2.61
C ALA A 228 -20.50 -2.81 2.02
N ALA A 229 -19.87 -3.92 2.43
CA ALA A 229 -20.27 -5.25 2.00
C ALA A 229 -21.69 -5.61 2.45
N LYS A 230 -22.06 -5.27 3.69
CA LYS A 230 -23.43 -5.46 4.18
C LYS A 230 -24.44 -4.66 3.33
N ALA A 231 -24.20 -3.36 3.11
CA ALA A 231 -25.08 -2.52 2.32
C ALA A 231 -25.28 -3.02 0.88
N LEU A 232 -24.23 -3.58 0.27
CA LEU A 232 -24.34 -4.21 -1.05
C LEU A 232 -25.22 -5.47 -1.01
N LYS A 233 -25.08 -6.31 0.03
CA LYS A 233 -25.93 -7.50 0.21
C LYS A 233 -27.38 -7.13 0.46
N ASP A 234 -27.66 -6.11 1.26
CA ASP A 234 -29.00 -5.61 1.54
C ASP A 234 -29.69 -5.05 0.27
N LYS A 235 -28.94 -4.84 -0.83
CA LYS A 235 -29.40 -4.42 -2.16
C LYS A 235 -29.25 -5.52 -3.22
N ASP A 236 -29.32 -6.77 -2.81
CA ASP A 236 -29.32 -7.98 -3.67
C ASP A 236 -28.02 -8.18 -4.48
N ALA A 237 -26.86 -7.71 -4.03
CA ALA A 237 -25.59 -8.11 -4.62
C ALA A 237 -25.35 -9.62 -4.43
N LYS A 238 -24.82 -10.30 -5.46
CA LYS A 238 -24.59 -11.74 -5.43
C LYS A 238 -23.42 -12.10 -4.50
N ASP A 239 -22.19 -11.92 -4.93
CA ASP A 239 -20.98 -12.18 -4.14
C ASP A 239 -20.18 -10.88 -4.02
N ILE A 240 -19.47 -10.74 -2.90
CA ILE A 240 -18.67 -9.55 -2.62
C ILE A 240 -17.22 -9.96 -2.46
N TYR A 241 -16.38 -9.40 -3.31
CA TYR A 241 -14.93 -9.50 -3.30
C TYR A 241 -14.34 -8.14 -2.96
N VAL A 242 -13.23 -8.13 -2.25
CA VAL A 242 -12.57 -6.90 -1.82
C VAL A 242 -11.12 -6.93 -2.27
N TYR A 243 -10.64 -5.87 -2.87
CA TYR A 243 -9.26 -5.69 -3.31
C TYR A 243 -8.68 -4.46 -2.65
N ILE A 244 -7.70 -4.65 -1.81
CA ILE A 244 -7.07 -3.61 -0.99
C ILE A 244 -5.56 -3.67 -1.16
N THR A 245 -4.94 -2.53 -1.42
CA THR A 245 -3.48 -2.48 -1.54
C THR A 245 -2.81 -2.67 -0.18
N HIS A 246 -3.19 -1.88 0.81
CA HIS A 246 -2.53 -1.84 2.12
C HIS A 246 -3.44 -2.38 3.22
N ALA A 247 -3.18 -3.60 3.62
CA ALA A 247 -3.91 -4.23 4.71
C ALA A 247 -3.23 -3.93 6.06
N VAL A 248 -3.59 -2.84 6.71
CA VAL A 248 -3.09 -2.50 8.06
C VAL A 248 -3.63 -3.50 9.07
N LEU A 249 -4.90 -3.88 8.96
CA LEU A 249 -5.57 -4.90 9.78
C LEU A 249 -5.36 -4.70 11.28
N SER A 250 -5.73 -3.51 11.77
CA SER A 250 -5.62 -3.18 13.19
C SER A 250 -6.72 -3.85 14.03
N GLY A 251 -6.39 -4.11 15.29
CA GLY A 251 -7.33 -4.68 16.26
C GLY A 251 -7.99 -5.97 15.77
N GLN A 252 -9.32 -6.03 15.80
CA GLN A 252 -10.13 -7.19 15.40
C GLN A 252 -10.51 -7.20 13.91
N ALA A 253 -9.76 -6.54 13.02
CA ALA A 253 -10.12 -6.42 11.60
C ALA A 253 -10.29 -7.78 10.91
N VAL A 254 -9.37 -8.72 11.16
CA VAL A 254 -9.42 -10.07 10.57
C VAL A 254 -10.69 -10.81 11.00
N GLU A 255 -11.02 -10.79 12.29
CA GLU A 255 -12.23 -11.41 12.82
C GLU A 255 -13.51 -10.81 12.22
N LYS A 256 -13.58 -9.47 12.10
CA LYS A 256 -14.71 -8.79 11.46
C LYS A 256 -14.87 -9.21 10.00
N ILE A 257 -13.77 -9.37 9.26
CA ILE A 257 -13.78 -9.81 7.87
C ILE A 257 -14.28 -11.26 7.78
N GLU A 258 -13.78 -12.15 8.64
CA GLU A 258 -14.22 -13.56 8.67
C GLU A 258 -15.72 -13.70 8.93
N LYS A 259 -16.27 -12.90 9.86
CA LYS A 259 -17.70 -12.89 10.21
C LYS A 259 -18.58 -12.12 9.20
N SER A 260 -18.01 -11.40 8.24
CA SER A 260 -18.74 -10.52 7.32
C SER A 260 -19.33 -11.24 6.12
N GLN A 261 -20.08 -10.49 5.30
CA GLN A 261 -20.61 -10.90 4.00
C GLN A 261 -19.56 -10.93 2.87
N ILE A 262 -18.31 -10.60 3.18
CA ILE A 262 -17.21 -10.65 2.22
C ILE A 262 -16.88 -12.11 1.92
N LYS A 263 -16.86 -12.48 0.63
CA LYS A 263 -16.51 -13.82 0.18
C LYS A 263 -15.00 -14.03 0.17
N LYS A 264 -14.25 -13.06 -0.36
CA LYS A 264 -12.78 -13.02 -0.34
C LYS A 264 -12.28 -11.58 -0.27
N LEU A 265 -11.23 -11.38 0.51
CA LEU A 265 -10.44 -10.15 0.53
C LEU A 265 -9.05 -10.47 -0.05
N ILE A 266 -8.70 -9.81 -1.11
CA ILE A 266 -7.40 -9.90 -1.75
C ILE A 266 -6.61 -8.64 -1.40
N THR A 267 -5.42 -8.81 -0.86
CA THR A 267 -4.53 -7.72 -0.52
C THR A 267 -3.14 -7.94 -1.06
N THR A 268 -2.25 -6.96 -0.87
CA THR A 268 -0.86 -7.09 -1.28
C THR A 268 0.08 -7.31 -0.09
N ASP A 269 1.32 -7.66 -0.39
CA ASP A 269 2.40 -7.79 0.58
C ASP A 269 3.15 -6.48 0.86
N THR A 270 2.54 -5.32 0.61
CA THR A 270 3.12 -4.01 0.99
C THR A 270 3.29 -3.85 2.51
N ILE A 271 2.51 -4.57 3.29
CA ILE A 271 2.64 -4.73 4.74
C ILE A 271 2.73 -6.23 5.03
N ASP A 272 3.67 -6.64 5.88
CA ASP A 272 3.75 -8.03 6.30
C ASP A 272 2.63 -8.38 7.27
N ASN A 273 1.68 -9.15 6.78
CA ASN A 273 0.55 -9.67 7.54
C ASN A 273 0.58 -11.20 7.69
N SER A 274 1.67 -11.84 7.35
CA SER A 274 1.78 -13.31 7.31
C SER A 274 1.35 -13.98 8.62
N LYS A 275 1.67 -13.35 9.76
CA LYS A 275 1.26 -13.83 11.09
C LYS A 275 -0.22 -13.56 11.37
N LYS A 276 -0.72 -12.35 11.05
CA LYS A 276 -2.10 -11.93 11.36
C LYS A 276 -3.16 -12.72 10.61
N ILE A 277 -2.88 -13.09 9.36
CA ILE A 277 -3.85 -13.76 8.49
C ILE A 277 -3.66 -15.27 8.38
N ARG A 278 -2.75 -15.85 9.16
CA ARG A 278 -2.37 -17.27 9.07
C ARG A 278 -3.57 -18.21 9.10
N GLU A 279 -4.57 -17.89 9.90
CA GLU A 279 -5.78 -18.70 10.10
C GLU A 279 -6.97 -18.22 9.26
N SER A 280 -6.82 -17.12 8.54
CA SER A 280 -7.90 -16.57 7.72
C SER A 280 -8.19 -17.45 6.52
N LYS A 281 -9.48 -17.78 6.32
CA LYS A 281 -9.97 -18.48 5.13
C LYS A 281 -10.42 -17.52 4.04
N LYS A 282 -10.59 -16.23 4.36
CA LYS A 282 -11.10 -15.22 3.43
C LYS A 282 -10.03 -14.29 2.87
N ILE A 283 -8.87 -14.15 3.52
CA ILE A 283 -7.84 -13.19 3.12
C ILE A 283 -6.75 -13.89 2.30
N GLU A 284 -6.47 -13.35 1.12
CA GLU A 284 -5.40 -13.82 0.20
C GLU A 284 -4.43 -12.68 -0.07
N ILE A 285 -3.11 -12.96 -0.02
CA ILE A 285 -2.05 -12.00 -0.34
C ILE A 285 -1.51 -12.27 -1.74
N ILE A 286 -1.38 -11.20 -2.53
CA ILE A 286 -0.66 -11.21 -3.81
C ILE A 286 0.58 -10.31 -3.72
N SER A 287 1.68 -10.73 -4.34
CA SER A 287 2.95 -10.02 -4.17
C SER A 287 3.09 -8.81 -5.10
N MET A 288 3.59 -7.70 -4.53
CA MET A 288 4.02 -6.50 -5.28
C MET A 288 5.48 -6.59 -5.74
N ALA A 289 6.24 -7.61 -5.31
CA ALA A 289 7.64 -7.75 -5.69
C ALA A 289 7.89 -7.67 -7.21
N PRO A 290 7.08 -8.27 -8.11
CA PRO A 290 7.32 -8.19 -9.54
C PRO A 290 7.27 -6.75 -10.08
N ILE A 291 6.33 -5.94 -9.64
CA ILE A 291 6.17 -4.57 -10.15
C ILE A 291 7.17 -3.61 -9.50
N ILE A 292 7.45 -3.80 -8.21
CA ILE A 292 8.48 -3.01 -7.50
C ILE A 292 9.86 -3.28 -8.11
N SER A 293 10.24 -4.55 -8.31
CA SER A 293 11.54 -4.89 -8.90
C SER A 293 11.69 -4.39 -10.33
N GLU A 294 10.64 -4.43 -11.14
CA GLU A 294 10.68 -3.87 -12.49
C GLU A 294 10.82 -2.34 -12.48
N ALA A 295 10.12 -1.65 -11.57
CA ALA A 295 10.29 -0.20 -11.39
C ALA A 295 11.72 0.14 -10.94
N MET A 296 12.29 -0.61 -10.00
CA MET A 296 13.68 -0.44 -9.56
C MET A 296 14.68 -0.63 -10.70
N LYS A 297 14.49 -1.64 -11.57
CA LYS A 297 15.32 -1.82 -12.78
C LYS A 297 15.23 -0.62 -13.71
N ARG A 298 14.02 -0.10 -13.93
CA ARG A 298 13.80 1.05 -14.80
C ARG A 298 14.45 2.32 -14.26
N ILE A 299 14.33 2.57 -12.95
CA ILE A 299 15.03 3.68 -12.28
C ILE A 299 16.54 3.53 -12.44
N ALA A 300 17.10 2.34 -12.18
CA ALA A 300 18.53 2.08 -12.28
C ALA A 300 19.08 2.25 -13.71
N ASN A 301 18.26 1.94 -14.73
CA ASN A 301 18.61 2.05 -16.15
C ASN A 301 18.13 3.35 -16.81
N SER A 302 17.62 4.31 -16.02
CA SER A 302 17.10 5.61 -16.51
C SER A 302 15.98 5.45 -17.56
N THR A 303 15.13 4.42 -17.42
CA THR A 303 13.99 4.17 -18.31
C THR A 303 12.66 4.49 -17.64
N SER A 304 11.59 4.68 -18.44
CA SER A 304 10.29 5.15 -17.96
C SER A 304 9.58 4.17 -17.01
N VAL A 305 9.29 4.61 -15.78
CA VAL A 305 8.46 3.87 -14.82
C VAL A 305 6.97 3.96 -15.17
N SER A 306 6.50 5.10 -15.65
CA SER A 306 5.08 5.33 -15.98
C SER A 306 4.54 4.40 -17.08
N SER A 307 5.39 3.89 -17.96
CA SER A 307 5.01 2.94 -19.00
C SER A 307 4.58 1.55 -18.45
N LEU A 308 4.81 1.26 -17.16
CA LEU A 308 4.31 0.06 -16.48
C LEU A 308 2.78 0.04 -16.32
N PHE A 309 2.14 1.20 -16.47
CA PHE A 309 0.71 1.37 -16.16
C PHE A 309 -0.13 1.75 -17.38
N LYS A 310 0.48 1.83 -18.55
CA LYS A 310 -0.21 2.03 -19.85
C LYS A 310 -0.97 0.79 -20.32
#